data_087104a9d0836e0cab4611a69af02a12
#
_entry.id   087104a9d0836e0cab4611a69af02a12
#
_cell.length_a   1.000
_cell.length_b   1.000
_cell.length_c   1.000
_cell.angle_alpha   90.00
_cell.angle_beta   90.00
_cell.angle_gamma   90.00
#
_symmetry.space_group_name_H-M   'P 1'
#
loop_
_entity.id
_entity.type
_entity.pdbx_description
1 polymer ?
#
loop_
_entity_poly.entity_id
_entity_poly.type
_entity_poly.pdbx_seq_one_letter_code
_entity_poly.pdbx_strand_id
1 'polypeptide(L)'
;IINKISDKNGIITISKKIVNNPPPLPFNLNNLQVEANNKFGYDVDKVLEITQALRDKFRAITYNRSECQYLTDEHFKKAPKLVPEALKRFEGKFKVDLSEENKSRCFNDKKVKVHYGIIPTYKPELDFDKFSEEEKNIYLLIVKRYLIQFMEKTKVKKTELLLEIEDEIFKKNFSTILDPGYRNFYFEIEENENNEEDEELSFDIPEGKFNFPVKKDDLN
;
A
#
# COMPACT_ATOMS: atom_id res chain seq x y z
N ILE A 1 -28.64 -14.63 -21.77
CA ILE A 1 -28.19 -13.20 -21.85
C ILE A 1 -27.80 -12.89 -23.29
N ILE A 2 -26.87 -13.61 -23.93
CA ILE A 2 -26.39 -13.34 -25.30
C ILE A 2 -27.52 -13.12 -26.31
N ASN A 3 -28.47 -14.05 -26.39
CA ASN A 3 -29.62 -13.94 -27.31
C ASN A 3 -30.56 -12.74 -27.05
N LYS A 4 -30.51 -12.18 -25.82
CA LYS A 4 -31.35 -11.04 -25.42
C LYS A 4 -30.76 -9.70 -25.87
N ILE A 5 -29.43 -9.64 -25.92
CA ILE A 5 -28.68 -8.41 -26.17
C ILE A 5 -28.08 -8.31 -27.58
N SER A 6 -28.04 -9.44 -28.34
CA SER A 6 -27.59 -9.45 -29.75
C SER A 6 -28.40 -8.51 -30.61
N ASP A 7 -27.72 -7.72 -31.45
CA ASP A 7 -28.30 -6.76 -32.40
C ASP A 7 -29.15 -5.66 -31.73
N LYS A 8 -28.89 -5.41 -30.43
CA LYS A 8 -29.52 -4.30 -29.68
C LYS A 8 -28.56 -3.12 -29.53
N ASN A 9 -29.14 -1.95 -29.30
CA ASN A 9 -28.35 -0.77 -28.92
C ASN A 9 -28.27 -0.65 -27.42
N GLY A 10 -27.07 -0.51 -26.92
CA GLY A 10 -26.78 -0.20 -25.51
C GLY A 10 -26.28 1.24 -25.36
N ILE A 11 -26.26 1.69 -24.12
CA ILE A 11 -25.66 2.98 -23.74
C ILE A 11 -24.43 2.68 -22.87
N ILE A 12 -23.27 3.11 -23.36
CA ILE A 12 -22.04 3.10 -22.55
C ILE A 12 -21.92 4.44 -21.82
N THR A 13 -21.86 4.39 -20.50
CA THR A 13 -21.52 5.52 -19.65
C THR A 13 -20.10 5.37 -19.15
N ILE A 14 -19.25 6.36 -19.39
CA ILE A 14 -17.86 6.39 -18.94
C ILE A 14 -17.69 7.53 -17.94
N SER A 15 -17.27 7.20 -16.74
CA SER A 15 -16.96 8.16 -15.69
C SER A 15 -15.53 7.99 -15.19
N LYS A 16 -14.90 9.12 -14.88
CA LYS A 16 -13.51 9.14 -14.36
C LYS A 16 -13.46 9.88 -13.05
N LYS A 17 -12.58 9.42 -12.15
CA LYS A 17 -12.26 10.16 -10.94
C LYS A 17 -10.80 9.97 -10.57
N ILE A 18 -10.18 11.02 -10.03
CA ILE A 18 -8.86 10.94 -9.43
C ILE A 18 -9.03 10.64 -7.95
N VAL A 19 -8.33 9.61 -7.47
CA VAL A 19 -8.33 9.17 -6.09
C VAL A 19 -6.91 9.21 -5.54
N ASN A 20 -6.74 9.77 -4.34
CA ASN A 20 -5.47 9.74 -3.62
C ASN A 20 -5.48 8.56 -2.65
N ASN A 21 -4.73 7.51 -2.98
CA ASN A 21 -4.60 6.32 -2.14
C ASN A 21 -3.52 6.56 -1.08
N PRO A 22 -3.88 6.58 0.21
CA PRO A 22 -2.91 6.77 1.27
C PRO A 22 -2.06 5.51 1.45
N PRO A 23 -0.87 5.63 2.07
CA PRO A 23 -0.06 4.47 2.41
C PRO A 23 -0.81 3.52 3.36
N PRO A 24 -0.52 2.21 3.28
CA PRO A 24 -1.01 1.26 4.28
C PRO A 24 -0.46 1.63 5.65
N LEU A 25 -1.26 1.39 6.70
CA LEU A 25 -0.89 1.73 8.07
C LEU A 25 0.38 0.97 8.52
N PRO A 26 1.12 1.45 9.52
CA PRO A 26 2.17 0.69 10.18
C PRO A 26 1.75 -0.73 10.52
N PHE A 27 2.69 -1.61 10.73
CA PHE A 27 2.37 -2.99 11.08
C PHE A 27 1.80 -3.13 12.51
N ASN A 28 0.83 -4.00 12.65
CA ASN A 28 0.63 -4.82 13.84
C ASN A 28 1.25 -6.19 13.60
N LEU A 29 1.26 -7.07 14.61
CA LEU A 29 1.89 -8.39 14.46
C LEU A 29 1.24 -9.21 13.33
N ASN A 30 -0.09 -9.28 13.27
CA ASN A 30 -0.80 -10.10 12.28
C ASN A 30 -0.47 -9.66 10.85
N ASN A 31 -0.54 -8.36 10.56
CA ASN A 31 -0.25 -7.86 9.21
C ASN A 31 1.22 -8.03 8.83
N LEU A 32 2.13 -7.95 9.80
CA LEU A 32 3.54 -8.24 9.56
C LEU A 32 3.77 -9.72 9.22
N GLN A 33 3.09 -10.63 9.94
CA GLN A 33 3.15 -12.07 9.67
C GLN A 33 2.62 -12.40 8.28
N VAL A 34 1.50 -11.82 7.87
CA VAL A 34 0.93 -12.02 6.52
C VAL A 34 1.90 -11.55 5.45
N GLU A 35 2.44 -10.33 5.59
CA GLU A 35 3.35 -9.79 4.58
C GLU A 35 4.70 -10.54 4.53
N ALA A 36 5.23 -10.94 5.67
CA ALA A 36 6.43 -11.75 5.74
C ALA A 36 6.25 -13.15 5.13
N ASN A 37 5.08 -13.75 5.31
CA ASN A 37 4.75 -15.02 4.67
C ASN A 37 4.67 -14.87 3.15
N ASN A 38 3.96 -13.85 2.66
CA ASN A 38 3.82 -13.60 1.22
C ASN A 38 5.18 -13.34 0.55
N LYS A 39 6.07 -12.57 1.19
CA LYS A 39 7.37 -12.18 0.62
C LYS A 39 8.47 -13.22 0.77
N PHE A 40 8.52 -13.86 1.91
CA PHE A 40 9.68 -14.68 2.30
C PHE A 40 9.30 -16.13 2.62
N GLY A 41 8.01 -16.46 2.63
CA GLY A 41 7.51 -17.77 3.04
C GLY A 41 7.68 -18.07 4.54
N TYR A 42 7.88 -17.04 5.38
CA TYR A 42 8.05 -17.23 6.81
C TYR A 42 6.71 -17.55 7.46
N ASP A 43 6.68 -18.58 8.29
CA ASP A 43 5.50 -18.91 9.07
C ASP A 43 5.29 -17.96 10.27
N VAL A 44 4.15 -18.07 10.91
CA VAL A 44 3.69 -17.19 11.99
C VAL A 44 4.66 -17.26 13.20
N ASP A 45 5.12 -18.45 13.56
CA ASP A 45 5.99 -18.66 14.72
C ASP A 45 7.39 -18.10 14.44
N LYS A 46 7.90 -18.30 13.23
CA LYS A 46 9.18 -17.74 12.78
C LYS A 46 9.19 -16.22 12.84
N VAL A 47 8.14 -15.55 12.34
CA VAL A 47 8.04 -14.08 12.42
C VAL A 47 7.94 -13.61 13.85
N LEU A 48 7.24 -14.36 14.73
CA LEU A 48 7.16 -14.03 16.14
C LEU A 48 8.53 -14.10 16.82
N GLU A 49 9.31 -15.17 16.57
CA GLU A 49 10.68 -15.33 17.10
C GLU A 49 11.61 -14.20 16.62
N ILE A 50 11.60 -13.89 15.31
CA ILE A 50 12.42 -12.83 14.74
C ILE A 50 12.07 -11.48 15.38
N THR A 51 10.78 -11.14 15.46
CA THR A 51 10.36 -9.87 16.07
C THR A 51 10.67 -9.79 17.54
N GLN A 52 10.63 -10.91 18.26
CA GLN A 52 11.05 -11.00 19.66
C GLN A 52 12.56 -10.68 19.79
N ALA A 53 13.40 -11.26 18.91
CA ALA A 53 14.84 -10.98 18.89
C ALA A 53 15.13 -9.51 18.54
N LEU A 54 14.45 -8.97 17.53
CA LEU A 54 14.59 -7.56 17.13
C LEU A 54 14.24 -6.59 18.28
N ARG A 55 13.25 -6.95 19.11
CA ARG A 55 12.84 -6.16 20.27
C ARG A 55 13.76 -6.35 21.45
N ASP A 56 13.98 -7.58 21.91
CA ASP A 56 14.58 -7.86 23.21
C ASP A 56 16.11 -7.86 23.16
N LYS A 57 16.71 -8.47 22.14
CA LYS A 57 18.15 -8.55 21.95
C LYS A 57 18.70 -7.25 21.38
N PHE A 58 18.09 -6.76 20.29
CA PHE A 58 18.61 -5.61 19.55
C PHE A 58 17.97 -4.28 19.96
N ARG A 59 16.79 -4.29 20.56
CA ARG A 59 16.00 -3.08 20.87
C ARG A 59 15.78 -2.21 19.62
N ALA A 60 15.62 -2.85 18.48
CA ALA A 60 15.54 -2.22 17.18
C ALA A 60 14.13 -1.81 16.77
N ILE A 61 13.12 -2.43 17.37
CA ILE A 61 11.70 -2.16 17.11
C ILE A 61 10.93 -1.93 18.42
N THR A 62 9.75 -1.35 18.30
CA THR A 62 8.80 -1.16 19.38
C THR A 62 8.16 -2.49 19.81
N TYR A 63 7.13 -2.46 20.64
CA TYR A 63 6.48 -3.67 21.15
C TYR A 63 5.95 -4.56 20.01
N ASN A 64 6.51 -5.75 19.86
CA ASN A 64 6.29 -6.64 18.72
C ASN A 64 4.93 -7.36 18.72
N ARG A 65 4.23 -7.46 19.85
CA ARG A 65 2.90 -8.11 19.94
C ARG A 65 1.75 -7.10 19.90
N SER A 66 1.99 -5.92 19.32
CA SER A 66 0.96 -4.91 19.21
C SER A 66 -0.14 -5.33 18.22
N GLU A 67 -1.40 -5.13 18.62
CA GLU A 67 -2.58 -5.25 17.75
C GLU A 67 -2.90 -3.94 17.02
N CYS A 68 -2.31 -2.82 17.46
CA CYS A 68 -2.55 -1.48 16.93
C CYS A 68 -1.69 -1.20 15.71
N GLN A 69 -2.26 -0.46 14.75
CA GLN A 69 -1.54 0.03 13.56
C GLN A 69 -1.36 1.56 13.56
N TYR A 70 -1.82 2.24 14.61
CA TYR A 70 -1.76 3.68 14.71
C TYR A 70 -0.60 4.14 15.58
N LEU A 71 -0.19 5.37 15.35
CA LEU A 71 0.87 6.08 16.09
C LEU A 71 0.27 7.32 16.72
N THR A 72 0.91 7.85 17.76
CA THR A 72 0.53 9.12 18.37
C THR A 72 1.13 10.30 17.63
N ASP A 73 0.57 11.50 17.84
CA ASP A 73 1.17 12.75 17.33
C ASP A 73 2.57 12.98 17.89
N GLU A 74 2.88 12.46 19.07
CA GLU A 74 4.24 12.52 19.63
C GLU A 74 5.25 11.73 18.78
N HIS A 75 4.84 10.60 18.17
CA HIS A 75 5.69 9.86 17.25
C HIS A 75 6.00 10.67 15.98
N PHE A 76 5.04 11.44 15.48
CA PHE A 76 5.28 12.36 14.37
C PHE A 76 6.31 13.45 14.75
N LYS A 77 6.17 14.07 15.91
CA LYS A 77 7.13 15.07 16.42
C LYS A 77 8.54 14.50 16.62
N LYS A 78 8.68 13.20 16.87
CA LYS A 78 9.98 12.52 17.00
C LYS A 78 10.56 12.05 15.66
N ALA A 79 9.79 12.10 14.57
CA ALA A 79 10.20 11.65 13.24
C ALA A 79 11.49 12.35 12.74
N PRO A 80 11.75 13.65 12.96
CA PRO A 80 12.99 14.30 12.53
C PRO A 80 14.28 13.66 13.06
N LYS A 81 14.21 12.91 14.16
CA LYS A 81 15.35 12.14 14.69
C LYS A 81 15.39 10.72 14.12
N LEU A 82 14.23 10.07 14.03
CA LEU A 82 14.14 8.64 13.66
C LEU A 82 14.25 8.42 12.15
N VAL A 83 13.60 9.26 11.33
CA VAL A 83 13.55 9.06 9.87
C VAL A 83 14.93 9.11 9.22
N PRO A 84 15.82 10.10 9.50
CA PRO A 84 17.16 10.08 8.92
C PRO A 84 17.97 8.84 9.30
N GLU A 85 17.80 8.33 10.53
CA GLU A 85 18.48 7.10 10.98
C GLU A 85 17.95 5.87 10.24
N ALA A 86 16.64 5.80 10.06
CA ALA A 86 15.99 4.72 9.30
C ALA A 86 16.40 4.72 7.82
N LEU A 87 16.55 5.90 7.21
CA LEU A 87 16.95 6.07 5.80
C LEU A 87 18.38 5.62 5.52
N LYS A 88 19.28 5.60 6.49
CA LYS A 88 20.66 5.07 6.31
C LYS A 88 20.66 3.65 5.78
N ARG A 89 19.62 2.86 6.04
CA ARG A 89 19.49 1.47 5.56
C ARG A 89 19.23 1.36 4.06
N PHE A 90 18.96 2.48 3.40
CA PHE A 90 18.63 2.56 1.96
C PHE A 90 19.64 3.40 1.17
N GLU A 91 20.84 3.62 1.71
CA GLU A 91 21.97 4.28 1.02
C GLU A 91 21.61 5.66 0.42
N GLY A 92 20.68 6.37 1.03
CA GLY A 92 20.27 7.71 0.57
C GLY A 92 19.48 7.72 -0.75
N LYS A 93 19.04 6.57 -1.24
CA LYS A 93 18.26 6.46 -2.50
C LYS A 93 16.92 7.20 -2.45
N PHE A 94 16.41 7.49 -1.25
CA PHE A 94 15.09 8.06 -1.07
C PHE A 94 15.12 9.34 -0.25
N LYS A 95 14.20 10.24 -0.61
CA LYS A 95 13.93 11.45 0.16
C LYS A 95 12.56 11.34 0.81
N VAL A 96 12.48 11.71 2.06
CA VAL A 96 11.25 11.78 2.85
C VAL A 96 11.03 13.21 3.25
N ASP A 97 9.84 13.71 3.01
CA ASP A 97 9.42 15.06 3.46
C ASP A 97 8.58 14.93 4.74
N LEU A 98 9.09 15.50 5.82
CA LEU A 98 8.47 15.48 7.15
C LEU A 98 7.45 16.63 7.35
N SER A 99 6.94 17.21 6.27
CA SER A 99 5.90 18.23 6.36
C SER A 99 4.58 17.67 6.92
N GLU A 100 3.76 18.53 7.49
CA GLU A 100 2.40 18.16 7.94
C GLU A 100 1.51 17.69 6.78
N GLU A 101 1.78 18.12 5.54
CA GLU A 101 1.06 17.71 4.33
C GLU A 101 1.23 16.23 4.03
N ASN A 102 2.43 15.69 4.31
CA ASN A 102 2.76 14.29 4.11
C ASN A 102 2.49 13.42 5.35
N LYS A 103 2.02 14.02 6.45
CA LYS A 103 1.61 13.29 7.64
C LYS A 103 0.46 12.33 7.32
N SER A 104 0.70 11.04 7.43
CA SER A 104 -0.31 10.05 7.12
C SER A 104 -1.40 9.96 8.19
N ARG A 105 -2.51 9.31 7.82
CA ARG A 105 -3.64 9.02 8.74
C ARG A 105 -3.28 8.11 9.91
N CYS A 106 -2.07 7.53 9.93
CA CYS A 106 -1.64 6.65 11.02
C CYS A 106 -1.39 7.42 12.32
N PHE A 107 -1.04 8.71 12.24
CA PHE A 107 -0.83 9.56 13.42
C PHE A 107 -2.17 10.02 13.99
N ASN A 108 -2.68 9.28 14.97
CA ASN A 108 -4.00 9.51 15.53
C ASN A 108 -4.09 9.02 16.98
N ASP A 109 -3.94 9.94 17.93
CA ASP A 109 -3.96 9.66 19.38
C ASP A 109 -5.23 8.93 19.83
N LYS A 110 -6.38 9.25 19.21
CA LYS A 110 -7.68 8.64 19.58
C LYS A 110 -7.76 7.15 19.26
N LYS A 111 -6.89 6.66 18.35
CA LYS A 111 -6.85 5.26 17.93
C LYS A 111 -5.76 4.45 18.62
N VAL A 112 -4.92 5.09 19.43
CA VAL A 112 -3.89 4.42 20.24
C VAL A 112 -4.42 4.29 21.67
N LYS A 113 -4.60 3.05 22.14
CA LYS A 113 -5.11 2.79 23.50
C LYS A 113 -3.98 2.45 24.46
N VAL A 114 -3.33 1.31 24.28
CA VAL A 114 -2.25 0.79 25.16
C VAL A 114 -0.94 0.70 24.40
N HIS A 115 -0.99 0.09 23.22
CA HIS A 115 0.15 -0.09 22.35
C HIS A 115 -0.10 0.62 21.01
N TYR A 116 0.97 1.00 20.35
CA TYR A 116 0.97 1.62 19.02
C TYR A 116 1.60 0.66 18.00
N GLY A 117 1.58 1.02 16.73
CA GLY A 117 2.09 0.22 15.63
C GLY A 117 3.57 -0.16 15.82
N ILE A 118 3.95 -1.27 15.20
CA ILE A 118 5.35 -1.73 15.20
C ILE A 118 6.16 -0.85 14.26
N ILE A 119 7.12 -0.11 14.83
CA ILE A 119 8.00 0.81 14.10
C ILE A 119 9.44 0.64 14.58
N PRO A 120 10.46 1.09 13.80
CA PRO A 120 11.83 1.10 14.31
C PRO A 120 11.98 2.02 15.51
N THR A 121 12.97 1.75 16.35
CA THR A 121 13.37 2.63 17.45
C THR A 121 14.52 3.55 17.01
N TYR A 122 14.65 4.70 17.66
CA TYR A 122 15.83 5.54 17.48
C TYR A 122 17.02 4.93 18.21
N LYS A 123 17.93 4.34 17.46
CA LYS A 123 19.15 3.69 17.99
C LYS A 123 20.31 3.88 17.01
N PRO A 124 21.03 5.02 17.10
CA PRO A 124 22.15 5.35 16.19
C PRO A 124 23.28 4.31 16.19
N GLU A 125 23.50 3.66 17.34
CA GLU A 125 24.51 2.60 17.54
C GLU A 125 24.04 1.21 17.08
N LEU A 126 22.90 1.09 16.41
CA LEU A 126 22.39 -0.19 15.94
C LEU A 126 23.30 -0.79 14.87
N ASP A 127 23.99 -1.86 15.25
CA ASP A 127 24.86 -2.62 14.37
C ASP A 127 24.00 -3.60 13.54
N PHE A 128 23.70 -3.18 12.31
CA PHE A 128 22.86 -3.93 11.37
C PHE A 128 23.56 -5.21 10.85
N ASP A 129 24.88 -5.25 10.87
CA ASP A 129 25.64 -6.42 10.39
C ASP A 129 25.54 -7.61 11.36
N LYS A 130 25.13 -7.36 12.61
CA LYS A 130 24.85 -8.41 13.60
C LYS A 130 23.50 -9.09 13.40
N PHE A 131 22.66 -8.60 12.48
CA PHE A 131 21.38 -9.22 12.17
C PHE A 131 21.59 -10.42 11.26
N SER A 132 20.85 -11.50 11.49
CA SER A 132 20.70 -12.56 10.49
C SER A 132 19.97 -12.01 9.25
N GLU A 133 20.04 -12.72 8.12
CA GLU A 133 19.32 -12.31 6.93
C GLU A 133 17.79 -12.23 7.16
N GLU A 134 17.25 -13.15 7.95
CA GLU A 134 15.84 -13.16 8.32
C GLU A 134 15.47 -11.96 9.21
N GLU A 135 16.35 -11.62 10.18
CA GLU A 135 16.17 -10.43 11.02
C GLU A 135 16.26 -9.14 10.19
N LYS A 136 17.16 -9.07 9.20
CA LYS A 136 17.25 -7.95 8.26
C LYS A 136 15.98 -7.81 7.44
N ASN A 137 15.48 -8.90 6.88
CA ASN A 137 14.27 -8.92 6.07
C ASN A 137 13.07 -8.34 6.84
N ILE A 138 12.80 -8.84 8.02
CA ILE A 138 11.68 -8.36 8.86
C ILE A 138 11.90 -6.91 9.31
N TYR A 139 13.12 -6.56 9.71
CA TYR A 139 13.43 -5.19 10.11
C TYR A 139 13.22 -4.20 8.97
N LEU A 140 13.69 -4.52 7.75
CA LEU A 140 13.52 -3.67 6.57
C LEU A 140 12.05 -3.52 6.16
N LEU A 141 11.22 -4.57 6.28
CA LEU A 141 9.77 -4.42 6.10
C LEU A 141 9.19 -3.38 7.06
N ILE A 142 9.52 -3.48 8.34
CA ILE A 142 9.04 -2.55 9.37
C ILE A 142 9.52 -1.11 9.07
N VAL A 143 10.78 -0.94 8.72
CA VAL A 143 11.35 0.37 8.38
C VAL A 143 10.67 0.96 7.14
N LYS A 144 10.53 0.20 6.05
CA LYS A 144 9.84 0.64 4.83
C LYS A 144 8.41 1.08 5.14
N ARG A 145 7.66 0.27 5.89
CA ARG A 145 6.27 0.56 6.26
C ARG A 145 6.14 1.83 7.12
N TYR A 146 7.14 2.11 7.95
CA TYR A 146 7.21 3.35 8.72
C TYR A 146 7.54 4.56 7.85
N LEU A 147 8.55 4.47 6.97
CA LEU A 147 8.99 5.58 6.13
C LEU A 147 7.92 6.08 5.16
N ILE A 148 7.12 5.18 4.61
CA ILE A 148 6.02 5.58 3.69
C ILE A 148 4.92 6.41 4.37
N GLN A 149 4.91 6.47 5.71
CA GLN A 149 3.95 7.32 6.43
C GLN A 149 4.25 8.83 6.27
N PHE A 150 5.39 9.17 5.68
CA PHE A 150 5.86 10.53 5.43
C PHE A 150 6.05 10.80 3.93
N MET A 151 5.44 9.99 3.07
CA MET A 151 5.55 10.11 1.62
C MET A 151 4.20 10.48 1.00
N GLU A 152 4.26 11.03 -0.19
CA GLU A 152 3.07 11.39 -0.96
C GLU A 152 2.17 10.19 -1.23
N LYS A 153 0.86 10.46 -1.28
CA LYS A 153 -0.15 9.47 -1.64
C LYS A 153 -0.03 9.11 -3.12
N THR A 154 -0.35 7.86 -3.45
CA THR A 154 -0.48 7.47 -4.86
C THR A 154 -1.70 8.12 -5.47
N LYS A 155 -1.55 8.82 -6.61
CA LYS A 155 -2.67 9.36 -7.38
C LYS A 155 -3.08 8.35 -8.46
N VAL A 156 -4.33 7.95 -8.43
CA VAL A 156 -4.89 6.95 -9.36
C VAL A 156 -6.09 7.54 -10.07
N LYS A 157 -6.10 7.45 -11.40
CA LYS A 157 -7.29 7.70 -12.22
C LYS A 157 -8.10 6.41 -12.27
N LYS A 158 -9.28 6.41 -11.66
CA LYS A 158 -10.25 5.31 -11.78
C LYS A 158 -11.24 5.64 -12.88
N THR A 159 -11.35 4.74 -13.86
CA THR A 159 -12.32 4.82 -14.95
C THR A 159 -13.35 3.72 -14.77
N GLU A 160 -14.60 4.10 -14.64
CA GLU A 160 -15.74 3.18 -14.63
C GLU A 160 -16.43 3.20 -15.97
N LEU A 161 -16.60 2.03 -16.56
CA LEU A 161 -17.39 1.80 -17.77
C LEU A 161 -18.64 1.03 -17.37
N LEU A 162 -19.80 1.60 -17.68
CA LEU A 162 -21.11 1.02 -17.46
C LEU A 162 -21.81 0.88 -18.81
N LEU A 163 -22.15 -0.34 -19.21
CA LEU A 163 -22.92 -0.64 -20.40
C LEU A 163 -24.30 -1.11 -19.98
N GLU A 164 -25.32 -0.38 -20.42
CA GLU A 164 -26.75 -0.69 -20.20
C GLU A 164 -27.37 -1.12 -21.53
N ILE A 165 -27.91 -2.34 -21.60
CA ILE A 165 -28.57 -2.89 -22.76
C ILE A 165 -29.86 -3.59 -22.30
N GLU A 166 -31.03 -3.09 -22.76
CA GLU A 166 -32.34 -3.56 -22.27
C GLU A 166 -32.37 -3.48 -20.73
N ASP A 167 -32.57 -4.64 -20.05
CA ASP A 167 -32.57 -4.73 -18.59
C ASP A 167 -31.23 -5.26 -18.02
N GLU A 168 -30.20 -5.38 -18.86
CA GLU A 168 -28.89 -5.92 -18.44
C GLU A 168 -27.89 -4.80 -18.24
N ILE A 169 -27.09 -4.91 -17.18
CA ILE A 169 -26.04 -3.94 -16.82
C ILE A 169 -24.70 -4.66 -16.71
N PHE A 170 -23.72 -4.19 -17.47
CA PHE A 170 -22.35 -4.66 -17.44
C PHE A 170 -21.45 -3.55 -16.91
N LYS A 171 -20.57 -3.90 -15.99
CA LYS A 171 -19.66 -2.95 -15.36
C LYS A 171 -18.22 -3.43 -15.43
N LYS A 172 -17.32 -2.54 -15.87
CA LYS A 172 -15.87 -2.76 -15.81
C LYS A 172 -15.19 -1.54 -15.18
N ASN A 173 -14.21 -1.80 -14.34
CA ASN A 173 -13.39 -0.77 -13.72
C ASN A 173 -11.95 -0.89 -14.23
N PHE A 174 -11.32 0.26 -14.43
CA PHE A 174 -9.91 0.37 -14.79
C PHE A 174 -9.21 1.34 -13.84
N SER A 175 -7.94 1.11 -13.58
CA SER A 175 -7.10 1.97 -12.76
C SER A 175 -5.80 2.31 -13.47
N THR A 176 -5.49 3.61 -13.57
CA THR A 176 -4.22 4.10 -14.12
C THR A 176 -3.50 4.91 -13.06
N ILE A 177 -2.26 4.55 -12.75
CA ILE A 177 -1.44 5.31 -11.80
C ILE A 177 -0.96 6.58 -12.49
N LEU A 178 -1.37 7.75 -11.98
CA LEU A 178 -0.93 9.07 -12.44
C LEU A 178 0.34 9.53 -11.75
N ASP A 179 0.47 9.22 -10.46
CA ASP A 179 1.61 9.51 -9.63
C ASP A 179 1.77 8.37 -8.63
N PRO A 180 2.87 7.62 -8.70
CA PRO A 180 3.08 6.46 -7.84
C PRO A 180 3.24 6.83 -6.36
N GLY A 181 3.69 8.06 -6.03
CA GLY A 181 3.90 8.47 -4.65
C GLY A 181 4.75 7.48 -3.85
N TYR A 182 4.26 7.07 -2.66
CA TYR A 182 4.96 6.11 -1.79
C TYR A 182 5.20 4.73 -2.44
N ARG A 183 4.45 4.37 -3.49
CA ARG A 183 4.57 3.04 -4.13
C ARG A 183 5.94 2.85 -4.79
N ASN A 184 6.55 3.89 -5.34
CA ASN A 184 7.91 3.82 -5.88
C ASN A 184 8.94 3.33 -4.86
N PHE A 185 8.79 3.72 -3.61
CA PHE A 185 9.67 3.26 -2.54
C PHE A 185 9.29 1.87 -2.01
N TYR A 186 7.98 1.61 -1.86
CA TYR A 186 7.52 0.40 -1.20
C TYR A 186 7.68 -0.85 -2.09
N PHE A 187 7.42 -0.70 -3.40
CA PHE A 187 7.41 -1.79 -4.38
C PHE A 187 8.64 -1.81 -5.31
N GLU A 188 9.69 -1.05 -5.05
CA GLU A 188 10.90 -0.96 -5.88
C GLU A 188 11.60 -2.30 -6.17
N ILE A 189 11.21 -3.37 -5.50
CA ILE A 189 11.80 -4.72 -5.65
C ILE A 189 10.82 -5.71 -6.31
N GLU A 190 9.58 -5.29 -6.59
CA GLU A 190 8.54 -6.19 -7.08
C GLU A 190 8.00 -5.70 -8.44
N GLU A 191 8.74 -5.98 -9.52
CA GLU A 191 8.27 -5.75 -10.90
C GLU A 191 7.08 -6.65 -11.31
N ASN A 192 6.54 -7.51 -10.43
CA ASN A 192 5.61 -8.57 -10.81
C ASN A 192 4.35 -8.77 -9.95
N GLU A 193 4.00 -7.89 -9.04
CA GLU A 193 2.67 -7.99 -8.42
C GLU A 193 1.67 -7.07 -9.12
N ASN A 194 1.13 -7.55 -10.23
CA ASN A 194 -0.14 -7.10 -10.76
C ASN A 194 -1.21 -7.37 -9.70
N ASN A 195 -1.71 -6.34 -9.04
CA ASN A 195 -2.98 -6.44 -8.34
C ASN A 195 -4.05 -6.78 -9.39
N GLU A 196 -4.56 -8.00 -9.35
CA GLU A 196 -5.53 -8.57 -10.30
C GLU A 196 -6.89 -7.85 -10.36
N GLU A 197 -7.08 -6.75 -9.63
CA GLU A 197 -8.42 -6.15 -9.52
C GLU A 197 -8.76 -5.06 -10.56
N ASP A 198 -7.76 -4.42 -11.19
CA ASP A 198 -8.04 -3.37 -12.17
C ASP A 198 -7.08 -3.48 -13.37
N GLU A 199 -7.59 -3.82 -14.54
CA GLU A 199 -6.82 -3.77 -15.79
C GLU A 199 -6.38 -2.33 -16.11
N GLU A 200 -5.18 -2.17 -16.63
CA GLU A 200 -4.70 -0.87 -17.11
C GLU A 200 -5.22 -0.59 -18.50
N LEU A 201 -5.81 0.59 -18.70
CA LEU A 201 -6.20 1.03 -20.04
C LEU A 201 -4.95 1.56 -20.78
N SER A 202 -4.64 0.94 -21.92
CA SER A 202 -3.55 1.35 -22.79
C SER A 202 -3.84 2.64 -23.58
N PHE A 203 -5.07 3.15 -23.54
CA PHE A 203 -5.53 4.35 -24.24
C PHE A 203 -6.52 5.15 -23.38
N ASP A 204 -6.64 6.44 -23.66
CA ASP A 204 -7.58 7.31 -22.95
C ASP A 204 -8.93 7.34 -23.67
N ILE A 205 -10.01 6.94 -22.96
CA ILE A 205 -11.37 6.97 -23.46
C ILE A 205 -12.02 8.26 -22.95
N PRO A 206 -12.70 9.05 -23.77
CA PRO A 206 -13.38 10.27 -23.31
C PRO A 206 -14.51 9.95 -22.32
N GLU A 207 -14.70 10.84 -21.33
CA GLU A 207 -15.88 10.78 -20.46
C GLU A 207 -17.15 11.07 -21.26
N GLY A 208 -18.25 10.42 -20.93
CA GLY A 208 -19.53 10.70 -21.57
C GLY A 208 -20.46 9.50 -21.66
N LYS A 209 -21.54 9.71 -22.42
CA LYS A 209 -22.50 8.67 -22.81
C LYS A 209 -22.44 8.46 -24.29
N PHE A 210 -22.34 7.21 -24.71
CA PHE A 210 -22.19 6.81 -26.10
C PHE A 210 -23.17 5.70 -26.44
N ASN A 211 -23.77 5.78 -27.64
CA ASN A 211 -24.55 4.67 -28.18
C ASN A 211 -23.59 3.58 -28.64
N PHE A 212 -23.86 2.36 -28.26
CA PHE A 212 -23.05 1.21 -28.60
C PHE A 212 -23.93 0.12 -29.23
N PRO A 213 -23.85 -0.12 -30.54
CA PRO A 213 -24.52 -1.24 -31.19
C PRO A 213 -23.78 -2.52 -30.86
N VAL A 214 -24.44 -3.47 -30.17
CA VAL A 214 -23.88 -4.79 -29.84
C VAL A 214 -24.17 -5.74 -31.00
N LYS A 215 -23.14 -6.17 -31.72
CA LYS A 215 -23.24 -7.20 -32.75
C LYS A 215 -23.06 -8.57 -32.17
N LYS A 216 -23.68 -9.58 -32.78
CA LYS A 216 -23.57 -10.98 -32.34
C LYS A 216 -22.12 -11.46 -32.26
N ASP A 217 -21.28 -11.00 -33.20
CA ASP A 217 -19.86 -11.40 -33.25
C ASP A 217 -19.00 -10.78 -32.14
N ASP A 218 -19.48 -9.70 -31.49
CA ASP A 218 -18.80 -9.06 -30.34
C ASP A 218 -19.00 -9.82 -29.02
N LEU A 219 -19.83 -10.87 -29.03
CA LEU A 219 -20.27 -11.62 -27.84
C LEU A 219 -19.66 -13.03 -27.73
N ASN A 220 -18.71 -13.39 -28.60
CA ASN A 220 -18.03 -14.70 -28.63
C ASN A 220 -16.66 -14.67 -27.98
#